data_0422e57e310524b72b5d9f779e46e344
#
_entry.id   0422e57e310524b72b5d9f779e46e344
#
_cell.length_a   1.000
_cell.length_b   1.000
_cell.length_c   1.000
_cell.angle_alpha   90.00
_cell.angle_beta   90.00
_cell.angle_gamma   90.00
#
_symmetry.space_group_name_H-M   'P 1'
#
loop_
_entity.id
_entity.type
_entity.pdbx_description
1 polymer ?
#
loop_
_entity_poly.entity_id
_entity_poly.type
_entity_poly.pdbx_seq_one_letter_code
_entity_poly.pdbx_strand_id
1 'polypeptide(L)'
;AVKEVLDSLKVVIDKNEEKYRKLSILERLVEPERIISFRVPWVDDKGVVQVNKGYRVQFNSAIGPYKGGLRFHPSVNQGILKFLGFEQIFKNSLTGLPIGGGKGGSNFDPKGKSDREVMAFCQSFMTELCKHIGADTDVPAGDIGVGGREIGYMFGQYKRIRNLYEGV
;
A
#
# COMPACT_ATOMS: atom_id res chain seq x y z
N ALA A 1 8.60 10.64 -14.43
CA ALA A 1 7.27 10.04 -14.26
C ALA A 1 6.28 11.02 -13.65
N VAL A 2 6.46 11.50 -12.39
CA VAL A 2 5.52 12.46 -11.76
C VAL A 2 5.35 13.71 -12.63
N LYS A 3 6.44 14.30 -13.11
CA LYS A 3 6.41 15.46 -13.99
C LYS A 3 5.61 15.20 -15.27
N GLU A 4 5.78 14.05 -15.89
CA GLU A 4 5.05 13.66 -17.12
C GLU A 4 3.54 13.61 -16.87
N VAL A 5 3.13 13.07 -15.74
CA VAL A 5 1.70 13.04 -15.36
C VAL A 5 1.17 14.44 -15.14
N LEU A 6 1.91 15.29 -14.41
CA LEU A 6 1.51 16.68 -14.17
C LEU A 6 1.43 17.48 -15.48
N ASP A 7 2.38 17.27 -16.37
CA ASP A 7 2.38 17.91 -17.69
C ASP A 7 1.15 17.48 -18.53
N SER A 8 0.76 16.20 -18.44
CA SER A 8 -0.42 15.69 -19.13
C SER A 8 -1.74 16.28 -18.58
N LEU A 9 -1.77 16.59 -17.29
CA LEU A 9 -2.95 17.20 -16.65
C LEU A 9 -3.11 18.70 -16.98
N LYS A 10 -2.07 19.34 -17.52
CA LYS A 10 -2.09 20.77 -17.83
C LYS A 10 -3.25 21.16 -18.72
N VAL A 11 -3.57 20.35 -19.73
CA VAL A 11 -4.70 20.58 -20.64
C VAL A 11 -6.03 20.73 -19.90
N VAL A 12 -6.24 19.90 -18.87
CA VAL A 12 -7.47 19.94 -18.05
C VAL A 12 -7.44 21.15 -17.10
N ILE A 13 -6.29 21.39 -16.47
CA ILE A 13 -6.12 22.47 -15.50
C ILE A 13 -6.26 23.83 -16.14
N ASP A 14 -5.68 24.04 -17.33
CA ASP A 14 -5.74 25.32 -18.07
C ASP A 14 -7.18 25.69 -18.47
N LYS A 15 -8.08 24.73 -18.59
CA LYS A 15 -9.50 24.99 -18.89
C LYS A 15 -10.25 25.66 -17.75
N ASN A 16 -9.77 25.53 -16.51
CA ASN A 16 -10.40 26.11 -15.32
C ASN A 16 -9.34 26.38 -14.25
N GLU A 17 -8.29 27.11 -14.64
CA GLU A 17 -7.09 27.33 -13.84
C GLU A 17 -7.40 27.96 -12.48
N GLU A 18 -8.26 28.96 -12.43
CA GLU A 18 -8.62 29.65 -11.19
C GLU A 18 -9.22 28.70 -10.16
N LYS A 19 -10.15 27.86 -10.58
CA LYS A 19 -10.78 26.84 -9.72
C LYS A 19 -9.75 25.88 -9.15
N TYR A 20 -8.91 25.29 -10.01
CA TYR A 20 -7.94 24.28 -9.59
C TYR A 20 -6.83 24.88 -8.73
N ARG A 21 -6.39 26.09 -9.01
CA ARG A 21 -5.41 26.82 -8.19
C ARG A 21 -5.98 27.13 -6.81
N LYS A 22 -7.19 27.65 -6.74
CA LYS A 22 -7.87 27.98 -5.48
C LYS A 22 -8.04 26.77 -4.56
N LEU A 23 -8.26 25.60 -5.14
CA LEU A 23 -8.41 24.35 -4.41
C LEU A 23 -7.08 23.63 -4.14
N SER A 24 -5.97 24.15 -4.60
CA SER A 24 -4.63 23.54 -4.48
C SER A 24 -4.61 22.09 -4.96
N ILE A 25 -5.22 21.82 -6.11
CA ILE A 25 -5.41 20.45 -6.62
C ILE A 25 -4.08 19.76 -6.87
N LEU A 26 -3.12 20.42 -7.53
CA LEU A 26 -1.83 19.81 -7.85
C LEU A 26 -1.02 19.47 -6.60
N GLU A 27 -0.98 20.38 -5.65
CA GLU A 27 -0.28 20.20 -4.39
C GLU A 27 -0.85 19.01 -3.60
N ARG A 28 -2.18 18.85 -3.61
CA ARG A 28 -2.84 17.72 -2.95
C ARG A 28 -2.68 16.41 -3.70
N LEU A 29 -2.56 16.43 -5.03
CA LEU A 29 -2.34 15.23 -5.83
C LEU A 29 -0.95 14.63 -5.62
N VAL A 30 0.07 15.43 -5.36
CA VAL A 30 1.44 14.94 -5.21
C VAL A 30 1.83 14.58 -3.78
N GLU A 31 1.03 15.00 -2.79
CA GLU A 31 1.29 14.72 -1.37
C GLU A 31 0.35 13.63 -0.88
N PRO A 32 0.88 12.50 -0.36
CA PRO A 32 0.02 11.46 0.22
C PRO A 32 -0.69 11.96 1.47
N GLU A 33 -1.91 11.48 1.70
CA GLU A 33 -2.67 11.82 2.90
C GLU A 33 -1.98 11.27 4.16
N ARG A 34 -1.41 10.05 4.06
CA ARG A 34 -0.74 9.42 5.20
C ARG A 34 0.28 8.38 4.73
N ILE A 35 1.42 8.33 5.41
CA ILE A 35 2.39 7.25 5.28
C ILE A 35 2.58 6.63 6.65
N ILE A 36 2.45 5.31 6.72
CA ILE A 36 2.67 4.53 7.92
C ILE A 36 3.91 3.69 7.69
N SER A 37 4.85 3.75 8.63
CA SER A 37 6.10 2.99 8.59
C SER A 37 6.25 2.26 9.93
N PHE A 38 6.60 0.98 9.89
CA PHE A 38 6.69 0.16 11.09
C PHE A 38 7.78 -0.90 10.95
N ARG A 39 8.24 -1.37 12.11
CA ARG A 39 9.20 -2.45 12.24
C ARG A 39 8.49 -3.79 12.16
N VAL A 40 9.07 -4.75 11.42
CA VAL A 40 8.55 -6.11 11.26
C VAL A 40 9.61 -7.11 11.71
N PRO A 41 9.64 -7.50 12.99
CA PRO A 41 10.51 -8.57 13.47
C PRO A 41 9.87 -9.92 13.18
N TRP A 42 10.70 -10.89 12.78
CA TRP A 42 10.27 -12.27 12.55
C TRP A 42 11.43 -13.22 12.81
N VAL A 43 11.13 -14.47 13.16
CA VAL A 43 12.14 -15.48 13.51
C VAL A 43 12.38 -16.39 12.31
N ASP A 44 13.64 -16.53 11.91
CA ASP A 44 14.02 -17.44 10.82
C ASP A 44 14.08 -18.90 11.26
N ASP A 45 14.37 -19.80 10.32
CA ASP A 45 14.44 -21.24 10.59
C ASP A 45 15.60 -21.63 11.50
N LYS A 46 16.58 -20.76 11.69
CA LYS A 46 17.71 -20.94 12.60
C LYS A 46 17.43 -20.38 14.01
N GLY A 47 16.23 -19.87 14.25
CA GLY A 47 15.85 -19.25 15.51
C GLY A 47 16.39 -17.85 15.72
N VAL A 48 16.90 -17.20 14.68
CA VAL A 48 17.42 -15.83 14.73
C VAL A 48 16.32 -14.83 14.39
N VAL A 49 16.22 -13.78 15.18
CA VAL A 49 15.28 -12.68 14.91
C VAL A 49 15.82 -11.81 13.77
N GLN A 50 15.06 -11.75 12.70
CA GLN A 50 15.29 -10.83 11.58
C GLN A 50 14.38 -9.61 11.71
N VAL A 51 14.81 -8.48 11.19
CA VAL A 51 14.03 -7.24 11.23
C VAL A 51 13.95 -6.64 9.83
N ASN A 52 12.72 -6.51 9.36
CA ASN A 52 12.41 -5.80 8.13
C ASN A 52 11.59 -4.55 8.41
N LYS A 53 11.42 -3.72 7.41
CA LYS A 53 10.63 -2.51 7.50
C LYS A 53 9.36 -2.67 6.66
N GLY A 54 8.23 -2.32 7.24
CA GLY A 54 6.94 -2.34 6.57
C GLY A 54 6.42 -0.93 6.33
N TYR A 55 5.62 -0.76 5.27
CA TYR A 55 5.06 0.53 4.88
C TYR A 55 3.64 0.37 4.35
N ARG A 56 2.82 1.38 4.60
CA ARG A 56 1.57 1.59 3.89
C ARG A 56 1.42 3.07 3.56
N VAL A 57 1.33 3.36 2.29
CA VAL A 57 1.04 4.70 1.78
C VAL A 57 -0.44 4.78 1.48
N GLN A 58 -1.16 5.54 2.27
CA GLN A 58 -2.56 5.88 2.06
C GLN A 58 -2.58 7.21 1.33
N PHE A 59 -2.58 7.12 0.00
CA PHE A 59 -2.21 8.28 -0.82
C PHE A 59 -3.38 9.25 -0.99
N ASN A 60 -4.54 8.76 -1.40
CA ASN A 60 -5.70 9.62 -1.65
C ASN A 60 -7.00 8.84 -1.48
N SER A 61 -7.92 9.40 -0.73
CA SER A 61 -9.25 8.84 -0.45
C SER A 61 -10.40 9.70 -0.98
N ALA A 62 -10.12 10.65 -1.87
CA ALA A 62 -11.14 11.59 -2.36
C ALA A 62 -12.34 10.91 -3.04
N ILE A 63 -12.13 9.77 -3.68
CA ILE A 63 -13.19 9.04 -4.39
C ILE A 63 -13.56 7.71 -3.72
N GLY A 64 -12.96 7.34 -2.61
CA GLY A 64 -13.30 6.13 -1.87
C GLY A 64 -12.14 5.59 -1.03
N PRO A 65 -12.32 4.41 -0.41
CA PRO A 65 -11.28 3.76 0.39
C PRO A 65 -9.97 3.59 -0.38
N TYR A 66 -8.86 3.65 0.33
CA TYR A 66 -7.56 3.36 -0.29
C TYR A 66 -7.55 1.94 -0.83
N LYS A 67 -7.03 1.76 -2.03
CA LYS A 67 -6.86 0.44 -2.66
C LYS A 67 -5.54 0.38 -3.39
N GLY A 68 -4.80 -0.70 -3.17
CA GLY A 68 -3.56 -0.94 -3.89
C GLY A 68 -2.76 -2.10 -3.30
N GLY A 69 -1.79 -2.58 -4.08
CA GLY A 69 -1.02 -3.78 -3.77
C GLY A 69 0.00 -3.60 -2.65
N LEU A 70 0.40 -4.75 -2.11
CA LEU A 70 1.55 -4.89 -1.20
C LEU A 70 2.68 -5.55 -1.99
N ARG A 71 3.88 -4.97 -1.92
CA ARG A 71 5.08 -5.49 -2.60
C ARG A 71 6.10 -5.96 -1.56
N PHE A 72 6.55 -7.21 -1.67
CA PHE A 72 7.66 -7.75 -0.88
C PHE A 72 8.86 -7.97 -1.80
N HIS A 73 9.84 -7.07 -1.69
CA HIS A 73 11.04 -7.11 -2.50
C HIS A 73 12.16 -6.30 -1.82
N PRO A 74 13.44 -6.74 -1.92
CA PRO A 74 14.55 -6.04 -1.25
C PRO A 74 14.70 -4.57 -1.64
N SER A 75 14.26 -4.19 -2.84
CA SER A 75 14.34 -2.81 -3.34
C SER A 75 13.28 -1.87 -2.73
N VAL A 76 12.30 -2.39 -2.01
CA VAL A 76 11.22 -1.58 -1.45
C VAL A 76 11.75 -0.60 -0.42
N ASN A 77 11.37 0.66 -0.58
CA ASN A 77 11.57 1.72 0.38
C ASN A 77 10.37 2.70 0.32
N GLN A 78 10.34 3.65 1.24
CA GLN A 78 9.24 4.61 1.33
C GLN A 78 9.06 5.43 0.05
N GLY A 79 10.14 5.89 -0.57
CA GLY A 79 10.10 6.70 -1.78
C GLY A 79 9.49 5.96 -2.98
N ILE A 80 9.88 4.70 -3.17
CA ILE A 80 9.32 3.85 -4.22
C ILE A 80 7.82 3.63 -4.00
N LEU A 81 7.41 3.34 -2.78
CA LEU A 81 6.00 3.12 -2.46
C LEU A 81 5.18 4.41 -2.55
N LYS A 82 5.75 5.54 -2.21
CA LYS A 82 5.14 6.86 -2.42
C LYS A 82 4.86 7.09 -3.91
N PHE A 83 5.83 6.82 -4.76
CA PHE A 83 5.66 6.92 -6.22
C PHE A 83 4.62 5.95 -6.76
N LEU A 84 4.65 4.68 -6.35
CA LEU A 84 3.68 3.69 -6.77
C LEU A 84 2.27 4.01 -6.28
N GLY A 85 2.13 4.59 -5.10
CA GLY A 85 0.86 5.10 -4.58
C GLY A 85 0.31 6.25 -5.41
N PHE A 86 1.19 7.15 -5.85
CA PHE A 86 0.82 8.23 -6.77
C PHE A 86 0.28 7.69 -8.10
N GLU A 87 0.94 6.70 -8.71
CA GLU A 87 0.43 6.04 -9.91
C GLU A 87 -0.92 5.35 -9.65
N GLN A 88 -1.07 4.75 -8.49
CA GLN A 88 -2.27 3.98 -8.14
C GLN A 88 -3.52 4.85 -8.08
N ILE A 89 -3.43 6.11 -7.67
CA ILE A 89 -4.61 6.99 -7.62
C ILE A 89 -5.19 7.24 -9.02
N PHE A 90 -4.35 7.42 -10.03
CA PHE A 90 -4.80 7.60 -11.41
C PHE A 90 -5.34 6.30 -12.00
N LYS A 91 -4.63 5.19 -11.77
CA LYS A 91 -5.08 3.88 -12.22
C LYS A 91 -6.49 3.55 -11.70
N ASN A 92 -6.72 3.78 -10.42
CA ASN A 92 -8.02 3.50 -9.81
C ASN A 92 -9.10 4.47 -10.28
N SER A 93 -8.79 5.75 -10.47
CA SER A 93 -9.75 6.74 -10.96
C SER A 93 -10.29 6.41 -12.35
N LEU A 94 -9.47 5.78 -13.19
CA LEU A 94 -9.86 5.37 -14.55
C LEU A 94 -10.77 4.15 -14.59
N THR A 95 -10.96 3.45 -13.49
CA THR A 95 -11.89 2.30 -13.41
C THR A 95 -13.35 2.71 -13.33
N GLY A 96 -13.64 3.95 -12.96
CA GLY A 96 -15.00 4.42 -12.68
C GLY A 96 -15.57 3.92 -11.35
N LEU A 97 -14.80 3.18 -10.56
CA LEU A 97 -15.21 2.68 -9.26
C LEU A 97 -14.88 3.69 -8.15
N PRO A 98 -15.67 3.71 -7.05
CA PRO A 98 -15.43 4.63 -5.92
C PRO A 98 -14.31 4.11 -5.01
N ILE A 99 -13.11 3.98 -5.53
CA ILE A 99 -11.92 3.53 -4.82
C ILE A 99 -10.80 4.54 -4.96
N GLY A 100 -10.18 4.86 -3.83
CA GLY A 100 -9.00 5.70 -3.76
C GLY A 100 -7.72 4.95 -4.09
N GLY A 101 -6.57 5.50 -3.77
CA GLY A 101 -5.26 4.90 -4.06
C GLY A 101 -4.40 4.71 -2.83
N GLY A 102 -3.80 3.53 -2.73
CA GLY A 102 -2.80 3.21 -1.73
C GLY A 102 -1.77 2.24 -2.25
N LYS A 103 -0.66 2.14 -1.57
CA LYS A 103 0.40 1.19 -1.88
C LYS A 103 1.16 0.85 -0.61
N GLY A 104 1.64 -0.39 -0.50
CA GLY A 104 2.41 -0.80 0.66
C GLY A 104 3.41 -1.88 0.34
N GLY A 105 4.07 -2.37 1.37
CA GLY A 105 5.02 -3.46 1.23
C GLY A 105 6.15 -3.42 2.25
N SER A 106 7.18 -4.17 1.95
CA SER A 106 8.35 -4.34 2.80
C SER A 106 9.58 -4.65 1.96
N ASN A 107 10.75 -4.36 2.52
CA ASN A 107 12.03 -4.78 1.97
C ASN A 107 12.33 -6.27 2.20
N PHE A 108 11.38 -7.01 2.74
CA PHE A 108 11.49 -8.46 2.88
C PHE A 108 11.54 -9.15 1.51
N ASP A 109 12.48 -10.10 1.36
CA ASP A 109 12.60 -10.90 0.15
C ASP A 109 12.02 -12.29 0.40
N PRO A 110 10.87 -12.66 -0.19
CA PRO A 110 10.30 -13.98 -0.03
C PRO A 110 11.08 -15.09 -0.76
N LYS A 111 11.96 -14.73 -1.71
CA LYS A 111 12.76 -15.72 -2.43
C LYS A 111 13.76 -16.40 -1.49
N GLY A 112 13.83 -17.72 -1.59
CA GLY A 112 14.75 -18.51 -0.78
C GLY A 112 14.34 -18.66 0.69
N LYS A 113 13.18 -18.20 1.07
CA LYS A 113 12.59 -18.37 2.40
C LYS A 113 11.68 -19.60 2.44
N SER A 114 11.66 -20.32 3.57
CA SER A 114 10.70 -21.40 3.78
C SER A 114 9.28 -20.87 3.95
N ASP A 115 8.29 -21.72 3.75
CA ASP A 115 6.89 -21.35 4.00
C ASP A 115 6.68 -20.87 5.43
N ARG A 116 7.34 -21.50 6.41
CA ARG A 116 7.28 -21.09 7.80
C ARG A 116 7.84 -19.67 7.98
N GLU A 117 8.97 -19.36 7.37
CA GLU A 117 9.59 -18.02 7.43
C GLU A 117 8.69 -16.98 6.81
N VAL A 118 8.13 -17.25 5.63
CA VAL A 118 7.19 -16.34 4.96
C VAL A 118 5.93 -16.13 5.81
N MET A 119 5.41 -17.19 6.41
CA MET A 119 4.26 -17.09 7.31
C MET A 119 4.59 -16.24 8.54
N ALA A 120 5.75 -16.48 9.18
CA ALA A 120 6.19 -15.70 10.34
C ALA A 120 6.30 -14.20 10.00
N PHE A 121 6.90 -13.89 8.85
CA PHE A 121 6.98 -12.50 8.36
C PHE A 121 5.58 -11.90 8.12
N CYS A 122 4.73 -12.60 7.37
CA CYS A 122 3.38 -12.12 7.04
C CYS A 122 2.52 -11.87 8.29
N GLN A 123 2.63 -12.73 9.29
CA GLN A 123 1.90 -12.57 10.55
C GLN A 123 2.40 -11.32 11.30
N SER A 124 3.70 -11.12 11.39
CA SER A 124 4.28 -9.94 12.04
C SER A 124 3.92 -8.65 11.28
N PHE A 125 4.01 -8.68 9.96
CA PHE A 125 3.63 -7.55 9.09
C PHE A 125 2.16 -7.15 9.30
N MET A 126 1.25 -8.13 9.29
CA MET A 126 -0.19 -7.87 9.46
C MET A 126 -0.54 -7.43 10.89
N THR A 127 0.21 -7.85 11.90
CA THR A 127 0.00 -7.41 13.28
C THR A 127 0.07 -5.89 13.40
N GLU A 128 0.95 -5.24 12.64
CA GLU A 128 1.01 -3.78 12.58
C GLU A 128 0.02 -3.20 11.56
N LEU A 129 -0.05 -3.78 10.38
CA LEU A 129 -0.90 -3.26 9.31
C LEU A 129 -2.40 -3.30 9.65
N CYS A 130 -2.86 -4.30 10.40
CA CYS A 130 -4.28 -4.48 10.73
C CYS A 130 -4.89 -3.28 11.47
N LYS A 131 -4.07 -2.45 12.11
CA LYS A 131 -4.50 -1.23 12.80
C LYS A 131 -4.99 -0.13 11.85
N HIS A 132 -4.68 -0.25 10.56
CA HIS A 132 -4.83 0.83 9.58
C HIS A 132 -5.69 0.45 8.37
N ILE A 133 -6.10 -0.80 8.25
CA ILE A 133 -6.84 -1.33 7.10
C ILE A 133 -8.24 -1.80 7.50
N GLY A 134 -9.07 -1.98 6.51
CA GLY A 134 -10.45 -2.47 6.67
C GLY A 134 -11.23 -2.34 5.36
N ALA A 135 -12.33 -3.07 5.24
CA ALA A 135 -13.15 -3.13 4.04
C ALA A 135 -13.61 -1.76 3.52
N ASP A 136 -13.86 -0.82 4.43
CA ASP A 136 -14.35 0.52 4.11
C ASP A 136 -13.28 1.62 4.30
N THR A 137 -12.06 1.24 4.63
CA THR A 137 -10.96 2.19 4.92
C THR A 137 -9.83 2.05 3.94
N ASP A 138 -9.20 0.87 3.89
CA ASP A 138 -8.02 0.59 3.09
C ASP A 138 -7.97 -0.90 2.76
N VAL A 139 -8.01 -1.23 1.47
CA VAL A 139 -8.08 -2.61 0.98
C VAL A 139 -6.79 -2.95 0.23
N PRO A 140 -5.85 -3.67 0.89
CA PRO A 140 -4.65 -4.14 0.23
C PRO A 140 -4.93 -5.28 -0.76
N ALA A 141 -4.01 -5.47 -1.70
CA ALA A 141 -4.04 -6.55 -2.69
C ALA A 141 -2.63 -7.09 -2.93
N GLY A 142 -2.51 -8.11 -3.76
CA GLY A 142 -1.21 -8.64 -4.17
C GLY A 142 -0.48 -7.74 -5.16
N ASP A 143 0.85 -7.85 -5.16
CA ASP A 143 1.76 -7.22 -6.11
C ASP A 143 3.04 -8.07 -6.15
N ILE A 144 4.16 -7.55 -6.63
CA ILE A 144 5.44 -8.30 -6.72
C ILE A 144 5.80 -8.90 -5.34
N GLY A 145 6.06 -10.20 -5.31
CA GLY A 145 6.42 -10.94 -4.11
C GLY A 145 5.25 -11.26 -3.17
N VAL A 146 4.03 -10.91 -3.54
CA VAL A 146 2.82 -11.15 -2.74
C VAL A 146 1.78 -11.85 -3.61
N GLY A 147 1.74 -13.17 -3.50
CA GLY A 147 0.77 -14.03 -4.18
C GLY A 147 -0.29 -14.56 -3.22
N GLY A 148 -1.02 -15.59 -3.68
CA GLY A 148 -2.09 -16.20 -2.90
C GLY A 148 -1.64 -16.76 -1.54
N ARG A 149 -0.43 -17.30 -1.47
CA ARG A 149 0.16 -17.82 -0.21
C ARG A 149 0.31 -16.71 0.82
N GLU A 150 0.94 -15.61 0.43
CA GLU A 150 1.19 -14.46 1.30
C GLU A 150 -0.13 -13.81 1.73
N ILE A 151 -1.05 -13.64 0.80
CA ILE A 151 -2.41 -13.13 1.09
C ILE A 151 -3.12 -14.02 2.11
N GLY A 152 -3.03 -15.34 1.94
CA GLY A 152 -3.61 -16.31 2.88
C GLY A 152 -3.05 -16.16 4.29
N TYR A 153 -1.73 -16.05 4.43
CA TYR A 153 -1.08 -15.83 5.72
C TYR A 153 -1.48 -14.51 6.36
N MET A 154 -1.53 -13.43 5.59
CA MET A 154 -1.92 -12.11 6.09
C MET A 154 -3.40 -12.06 6.49
N PHE A 155 -4.28 -12.63 5.68
CA PHE A 155 -5.72 -12.68 5.99
C PHE A 155 -6.00 -13.51 7.23
N GLY A 156 -5.33 -14.66 7.37
CA GLY A 156 -5.45 -15.50 8.57
C GLY A 156 -5.09 -14.74 9.85
N GLN A 157 -4.02 -13.96 9.80
CA GLN A 157 -3.60 -13.12 10.94
C GLN A 157 -4.56 -11.96 11.20
N TYR A 158 -5.01 -11.29 10.16
CA TYR A 158 -6.03 -10.24 10.25
C TYR A 158 -7.30 -10.74 10.95
N LYS A 159 -7.80 -11.91 10.51
CA LYS A 159 -8.96 -12.56 11.08
C LYS A 159 -8.79 -12.88 12.57
N ARG A 160 -7.60 -13.38 12.97
CA ARG A 160 -7.29 -13.67 14.38
C ARG A 160 -7.32 -12.44 15.25
N ILE A 161 -6.72 -11.34 14.77
CA ILE A 161 -6.58 -10.10 15.57
C ILE A 161 -7.91 -9.36 15.63
N ARG A 162 -8.59 -9.20 14.49
CA ARG A 162 -9.83 -8.43 14.38
C ARG A 162 -11.06 -9.21 14.79
N ASN A 163 -10.96 -10.53 14.82
CA ASN A 163 -12.09 -11.45 15.10
C ASN A 163 -13.29 -11.20 14.18
N LEU A 164 -13.01 -10.95 12.89
CA LEU A 164 -14.00 -10.70 11.84
C LEU A 164 -14.01 -11.84 10.83
N TYR A 165 -15.17 -12.12 10.26
CA TYR A 165 -15.36 -13.15 9.23
C TYR A 165 -15.51 -12.56 7.83
N GLU A 166 -15.42 -11.26 7.70
CA GLU A 166 -15.41 -10.55 6.42
C GLU A 166 -13.99 -10.12 6.04
N GLY A 167 -13.71 -10.12 4.74
CA GLY A 167 -12.42 -9.75 4.20
C GLY A 167 -12.17 -8.25 4.18
N VAL A 168 -10.97 -7.89 3.74
CA VAL A 168 -10.51 -6.52 3.53
C VAL A 168 -10.42 -6.24 2.04
#